data_aab4eb925898b6dc8bedb4a5571a5e62
#
_entry.id   aab4eb925898b6dc8bedb4a5571a5e62
#
_cell.length_a   1.000
_cell.length_b   1.000
_cell.length_c   1.000
_cell.angle_alpha   90.00
_cell.angle_beta   90.00
_cell.angle_gamma   90.00
#
_symmetry.space_group_name_H-M   'P 1'
#
loop_
_entity.id
_entity.type
_entity.pdbx_description
1 polymer ?
#
loop_
_entity_poly.entity_id
_entity_poly.type
_entity_poly.pdbx_seq_one_letter_code
_entity_poly.pdbx_strand_id
1 'polypeptide(L)'
;MRSLAAILFAALLCACASTPAKNAADAAPTPLTTWIVGADGRAIGQASFLEGPNGVLIRLEFSERVLSPGWHGVHLHMKGDCSDAAAGFQASGSHVGMGPHVEHGLMNPAGPEAGDLPDIFAPPVGIFGAELFAPHVTLGPVAVDHRAPLLDADGSALIIHAGSDDQRSQPIGGAGPRIACAALRTLP
;
A
#
# COMPACT_ATOMS: atom_id res chain seq x y z
N MET A 1 -40.25 78.14 20.33
CA MET A 1 -39.63 76.91 20.87
C MET A 1 -39.66 75.88 19.75
N ARG A 2 -38.50 75.62 19.07
CA ARG A 2 -38.35 74.67 17.95
C ARG A 2 -37.45 73.59 18.42
N SER A 3 -38.00 72.36 18.56
CA SER A 3 -37.24 71.13 18.90
C SER A 3 -36.56 70.58 17.67
N LEU A 4 -35.22 70.48 17.69
CA LEU A 4 -34.46 69.69 16.67
C LEU A 4 -34.45 68.23 17.12
N ALA A 5 -34.95 67.38 16.28
CA ALA A 5 -34.79 65.92 16.41
C ALA A 5 -33.49 65.50 15.68
N ALA A 6 -32.57 64.94 16.43
CA ALA A 6 -31.34 64.33 15.88
C ALA A 6 -31.60 62.88 15.45
N ILE A 7 -31.38 62.61 14.18
CA ILE A 7 -31.49 61.26 13.61
C ILE A 7 -30.08 60.62 13.72
N LEU A 8 -29.95 59.57 14.54
CA LEU A 8 -28.76 58.75 14.58
C LEU A 8 -28.80 57.73 13.44
N PHE A 9 -27.82 57.83 12.54
CA PHE A 9 -27.57 56.80 11.52
C PHE A 9 -26.68 55.75 12.10
N ALA A 10 -27.19 54.55 12.36
CA ALA A 10 -26.39 53.37 12.74
C ALA A 10 -25.80 52.73 11.48
N ALA A 11 -24.50 52.85 11.26
CA ALA A 11 -23.80 52.14 10.19
C ALA A 11 -23.59 50.68 10.59
N LEU A 12 -24.26 49.77 9.88
CA LEU A 12 -24.09 48.33 10.04
C LEU A 12 -22.81 47.92 9.29
N LEU A 13 -21.72 47.68 10.03
CA LEU A 13 -20.49 47.10 9.50
C LEU A 13 -20.71 45.59 9.25
N CYS A 14 -20.91 45.22 8.00
CA CYS A 14 -20.94 43.81 7.58
C CYS A 14 -19.51 43.29 7.57
N ALA A 15 -19.08 42.60 8.64
CA ALA A 15 -17.81 41.88 8.69
C ALA A 15 -17.91 40.62 7.81
N CYS A 16 -17.33 40.69 6.62
CA CYS A 16 -17.11 39.50 5.81
C CYS A 16 -16.08 38.60 6.53
N ALA A 17 -16.54 37.58 7.22
CA ALA A 17 -15.69 36.51 7.71
C ALA A 17 -15.14 35.72 6.52
N SER A 18 -13.89 35.97 6.13
CA SER A 18 -13.17 35.15 5.19
C SER A 18 -12.89 33.81 5.86
N THR A 19 -13.54 32.73 5.40
CA THR A 19 -13.16 31.36 5.74
C THR A 19 -11.72 31.13 5.30
N PRO A 20 -10.81 30.66 6.21
CA PRO A 20 -9.45 30.36 5.82
C PRO A 20 -9.46 29.29 4.72
N ALA A 21 -8.76 29.56 3.61
CA ALA A 21 -8.55 28.57 2.57
C ALA A 21 -7.83 27.37 3.19
N LYS A 22 -8.40 26.16 3.02
CA LYS A 22 -7.79 24.93 3.46
C LYS A 22 -6.46 24.79 2.72
N ASN A 23 -5.35 24.84 3.45
CA ASN A 23 -4.02 24.74 2.86
C ASN A 23 -3.88 23.39 2.12
N ALA A 24 -3.13 23.36 1.01
CA ALA A 24 -2.86 22.12 0.27
C ALA A 24 -2.19 21.03 1.14
N ALA A 25 -1.56 21.41 2.23
CA ALA A 25 -0.99 20.52 3.25
C ALA A 25 -2.06 19.75 4.07
N ASP A 26 -3.33 20.19 4.06
CA ASP A 26 -4.46 19.53 4.77
C ASP A 26 -5.23 18.55 3.87
N ALA A 27 -4.85 18.39 2.60
CA ALA A 27 -5.44 17.37 1.75
C ALA A 27 -4.95 15.99 2.20
N ALA A 28 -5.88 15.08 2.53
CA ALA A 28 -5.51 13.70 2.82
C ALA A 28 -4.74 13.12 1.62
N PRO A 29 -3.64 12.38 1.84
CA PRO A 29 -2.88 11.79 0.75
C PRO A 29 -3.77 10.84 -0.06
N THR A 30 -3.62 10.89 -1.39
CA THR A 30 -4.39 10.03 -2.29
C THR A 30 -3.71 8.68 -2.39
N PRO A 31 -4.41 7.56 -2.15
CA PRO A 31 -3.82 6.24 -2.29
C PRO A 31 -3.51 5.90 -3.75
N LEU A 32 -2.38 5.23 -3.98
CA LEU A 32 -2.11 4.53 -5.23
C LEU A 32 -2.91 3.23 -5.23
N THR A 33 -3.74 3.01 -6.25
CA THR A 33 -4.60 1.82 -6.33
C THR A 33 -4.29 1.03 -7.59
N THR A 34 -4.22 -0.30 -7.47
CA THR A 34 -3.96 -1.21 -8.59
C THR A 34 -4.75 -2.51 -8.44
N TRP A 35 -4.94 -3.24 -9.54
CA TRP A 35 -5.60 -4.52 -9.53
C TRP A 35 -4.69 -5.63 -9.03
N ILE A 36 -5.24 -6.54 -8.21
CA ILE A 36 -4.61 -7.82 -7.87
C ILE A 36 -5.02 -8.82 -8.95
N VAL A 37 -4.04 -9.38 -9.65
CA VAL A 37 -4.23 -10.35 -10.73
C VAL A 37 -3.90 -11.75 -10.20
N GLY A 38 -4.78 -12.71 -10.39
CA GLY A 38 -4.58 -14.11 -10.03
C GLY A 38 -3.74 -14.87 -11.07
N ALA A 39 -3.40 -16.12 -10.77
CA ALA A 39 -2.59 -17.00 -11.64
C ALA A 39 -3.23 -17.29 -13.01
N ASP A 40 -4.54 -17.07 -13.15
CA ASP A 40 -5.26 -17.17 -14.42
C ASP A 40 -5.26 -15.88 -15.25
N GLY A 41 -4.56 -14.84 -14.77
CA GLY A 41 -4.47 -13.53 -15.41
C GLY A 41 -5.68 -12.62 -15.18
N ARG A 42 -6.66 -13.02 -14.38
CA ARG A 42 -7.86 -12.23 -14.09
C ARG A 42 -7.69 -11.39 -12.85
N ALA A 43 -8.35 -10.23 -12.82
CA ALA A 43 -8.45 -9.43 -11.61
C ALA A 43 -9.29 -10.18 -10.55
N ILE A 44 -8.72 -10.34 -9.37
CA ILE A 44 -9.32 -11.04 -8.23
C ILE A 44 -9.58 -10.13 -7.04
N GLY A 45 -9.09 -8.90 -7.10
CA GLY A 45 -9.19 -7.91 -6.04
C GLY A 45 -8.49 -6.61 -6.37
N GLN A 46 -8.35 -5.77 -5.38
CA GLN A 46 -7.70 -4.48 -5.49
C GLN A 46 -6.75 -4.26 -4.31
N ALA A 47 -5.60 -3.64 -4.59
CA ALA A 47 -4.65 -3.19 -3.59
C ALA A 47 -4.55 -1.67 -3.63
N SER A 48 -4.58 -1.04 -2.46
CA SER A 48 -4.34 0.40 -2.32
C SER A 48 -3.20 0.66 -1.35
N PHE A 49 -2.36 1.62 -1.70
CA PHE A 49 -1.13 1.97 -0.99
C PHE A 49 -1.18 3.45 -0.62
N LEU A 50 -1.01 3.75 0.65
CA LEU A 50 -1.06 5.10 1.17
C LEU A 50 0.25 5.42 1.87
N GLU A 51 0.99 6.42 1.34
CA GLU A 51 2.21 6.91 1.99
C GLU A 51 1.89 7.60 3.32
N GLY A 52 2.64 7.23 4.34
CA GLY A 52 2.60 7.85 5.65
C GLY A 52 4.00 8.26 6.13
N PRO A 53 4.10 9.03 7.22
CA PRO A 53 5.39 9.51 7.74
C PRO A 53 6.29 8.35 8.21
N ASN A 54 5.74 7.19 8.56
CA ASN A 54 6.47 6.07 9.15
C ASN A 54 6.49 4.82 8.25
N GLY A 55 5.99 4.89 7.02
CA GLY A 55 5.87 3.76 6.10
C GLY A 55 4.62 3.84 5.25
N VAL A 56 4.27 2.72 4.62
CA VAL A 56 3.15 2.61 3.69
C VAL A 56 2.05 1.76 4.30
N LEU A 57 0.82 2.29 4.35
CA LEU A 57 -0.38 1.52 4.69
C LEU A 57 -0.90 0.85 3.42
N ILE A 58 -1.11 -0.45 3.48
CA ILE A 58 -1.55 -1.28 2.36
C ILE A 58 -2.91 -1.87 2.71
N ARG A 59 -3.92 -1.64 1.86
CA ARG A 59 -5.24 -2.29 1.97
C ARG A 59 -5.46 -3.20 0.79
N LEU A 60 -5.89 -4.41 1.09
CA LEU A 60 -6.23 -5.44 0.13
C LEU A 60 -7.73 -5.72 0.24
N GLU A 61 -8.40 -5.76 -0.90
CA GLU A 61 -9.82 -6.11 -1.00
C GLU A 61 -9.99 -7.19 -2.05
N PHE A 62 -10.63 -8.29 -1.68
CA PHE A 62 -10.75 -9.48 -2.53
C PHE A 62 -12.21 -9.79 -2.83
N SER A 63 -12.43 -10.27 -4.05
CA SER A 63 -13.69 -10.89 -4.45
C SER A 63 -13.89 -12.23 -3.71
N GLU A 64 -15.10 -12.79 -3.79
CA GLU A 64 -15.41 -14.04 -3.13
C GLU A 64 -14.65 -15.22 -3.75
N ARG A 65 -14.07 -16.08 -2.89
CA ARG A 65 -13.43 -17.37 -3.27
C ARG A 65 -12.29 -17.28 -4.29
N VAL A 66 -11.54 -16.23 -4.28
CA VAL A 66 -10.42 -16.02 -5.22
C VAL A 66 -9.09 -16.57 -4.72
N LEU A 67 -8.96 -16.78 -3.40
CA LEU A 67 -7.83 -17.47 -2.77
C LEU A 67 -8.34 -18.73 -2.07
N SER A 68 -7.47 -19.72 -1.90
CA SER A 68 -7.77 -20.88 -1.05
C SER A 68 -7.96 -20.44 0.40
N PRO A 69 -8.84 -21.10 1.18
CA PRO A 69 -8.98 -20.76 2.60
C PRO A 69 -7.69 -21.04 3.37
N GLY A 70 -7.29 -20.09 4.23
CA GLY A 70 -6.11 -20.23 5.08
C GLY A 70 -5.21 -19.01 5.09
N TRP A 71 -4.02 -19.16 5.65
CA TRP A 71 -3.00 -18.13 5.71
C TRP A 71 -2.16 -18.10 4.43
N HIS A 72 -1.81 -16.90 3.98
CA HIS A 72 -1.03 -16.64 2.79
C HIS A 72 0.08 -15.64 3.08
N GLY A 73 1.31 -15.98 2.77
CA GLY A 73 2.44 -15.06 2.80
C GLY A 73 2.25 -13.91 1.80
N VAL A 74 2.64 -12.72 2.20
CA VAL A 74 2.57 -11.50 1.38
C VAL A 74 3.90 -10.80 1.40
N HIS A 75 4.44 -10.50 0.21
CA HIS A 75 5.72 -9.80 0.09
C HIS A 75 5.67 -8.70 -0.96
N LEU A 76 6.50 -7.67 -0.76
CA LEU A 76 6.77 -6.67 -1.80
C LEU A 76 8.00 -7.11 -2.60
N HIS A 77 7.86 -7.16 -3.91
CA HIS A 77 8.89 -7.56 -4.87
C HIS A 77 9.44 -6.37 -5.64
N MET A 78 10.72 -6.45 -6.05
CA MET A 78 11.51 -5.33 -6.57
C MET A 78 11.17 -4.89 -8.00
N LYS A 79 10.22 -5.55 -8.69
CA LYS A 79 9.81 -5.17 -10.05
C LYS A 79 8.30 -5.13 -10.17
N GLY A 80 7.77 -4.04 -10.73
CA GLY A 80 6.35 -3.86 -10.98
C GLY A 80 5.84 -4.67 -12.17
N ASP A 81 6.19 -5.96 -12.28
CA ASP A 81 5.86 -6.79 -13.44
C ASP A 81 5.07 -8.04 -13.04
N CYS A 82 3.78 -8.04 -13.39
CA CYS A 82 2.84 -9.14 -13.20
C CYS A 82 2.44 -9.80 -14.55
N SER A 83 3.21 -9.59 -15.63
CA SER A 83 2.82 -10.01 -16.99
C SER A 83 2.87 -11.52 -17.21
N ASP A 84 3.61 -12.25 -16.39
CA ASP A 84 3.87 -13.68 -16.54
C ASP A 84 3.07 -14.55 -15.56
N ALA A 85 1.77 -14.26 -15.35
CA ALA A 85 0.88 -14.97 -14.44
C ALA A 85 0.96 -16.51 -14.60
N ALA A 86 0.93 -17.00 -15.83
CA ALA A 86 1.05 -18.43 -16.14
C ALA A 86 2.41 -19.04 -15.74
N ALA A 87 3.46 -18.24 -15.61
CA ALA A 87 4.79 -18.64 -15.14
C ALA A 87 4.96 -18.45 -13.62
N GLY A 88 3.91 -18.03 -12.90
CA GLY A 88 3.93 -17.80 -11.48
C GLY A 88 4.61 -16.49 -11.07
N PHE A 89 4.40 -15.41 -11.84
CA PHE A 89 4.84 -14.05 -11.53
C PHE A 89 6.34 -13.90 -11.24
N GLN A 90 7.18 -14.69 -11.95
CA GLN A 90 8.64 -14.65 -11.76
C GLN A 90 9.25 -13.33 -12.23
N ALA A 91 8.59 -12.62 -13.17
CA ALA A 91 9.01 -11.31 -13.67
C ALA A 91 9.05 -10.24 -12.56
N SER A 92 8.31 -10.42 -11.46
CA SER A 92 8.33 -9.51 -10.31
C SER A 92 9.67 -9.51 -9.55
N GLY A 93 10.56 -10.45 -9.81
CA GLY A 93 11.89 -10.53 -9.19
C GLY A 93 11.89 -11.06 -7.76
N SER A 94 12.83 -10.62 -6.95
CA SER A 94 13.00 -10.96 -5.52
C SER A 94 12.33 -9.94 -4.62
N HIS A 95 12.36 -10.14 -3.30
CA HIS A 95 11.82 -9.20 -2.32
C HIS A 95 12.53 -7.84 -2.39
N VAL A 96 11.80 -6.77 -2.11
CA VAL A 96 12.37 -5.43 -1.90
C VAL A 96 13.30 -5.45 -0.69
N GLY A 97 14.50 -4.88 -0.84
CA GLY A 97 15.46 -4.79 0.24
C GLY A 97 16.30 -6.05 0.49
N MET A 98 16.16 -7.08 -0.37
CA MET A 98 17.08 -8.21 -0.38
C MET A 98 18.52 -7.71 -0.57
N GLY A 99 19.44 -8.19 0.25
CA GLY A 99 20.84 -7.80 0.21
C GLY A 99 21.76 -8.86 0.81
N PRO A 100 23.08 -8.70 0.68
CA PRO A 100 24.04 -9.72 1.12
C PRO A 100 24.09 -9.94 2.65
N HIS A 101 23.45 -9.07 3.43
CA HIS A 101 23.46 -9.10 4.89
C HIS A 101 22.06 -8.96 5.51
N VAL A 102 21.02 -9.05 4.71
CA VAL A 102 19.63 -9.00 5.15
C VAL A 102 18.94 -10.27 4.71
N GLU A 103 18.36 -10.96 5.66
CA GLU A 103 17.67 -12.23 5.44
C GLU A 103 16.14 -12.03 5.56
N HIS A 104 15.39 -12.86 4.85
CA HIS A 104 13.95 -12.89 4.94
C HIS A 104 13.45 -13.23 6.34
N GLY A 105 12.36 -12.58 6.72
CA GLY A 105 11.48 -12.93 7.83
C GLY A 105 11.39 -11.91 8.96
N LEU A 106 10.15 -11.57 9.32
CA LEU A 106 9.84 -10.64 10.43
C LEU A 106 10.30 -11.16 11.79
N MET A 107 10.49 -12.48 11.93
CA MET A 107 10.93 -13.15 13.16
C MET A 107 12.37 -13.65 13.05
N ASN A 108 13.10 -13.26 12.01
CA ASN A 108 14.52 -13.56 11.83
C ASN A 108 15.38 -12.43 12.41
N PRO A 109 16.33 -12.69 13.32
CA PRO A 109 17.19 -11.65 13.87
C PRO A 109 18.13 -10.99 12.85
N ALA A 110 18.37 -11.62 11.68
CA ALA A 110 19.12 -11.05 10.57
C ALA A 110 18.24 -10.36 9.50
N GLY A 111 16.95 -10.35 9.69
CA GLY A 111 15.93 -9.68 8.88
C GLY A 111 15.30 -8.47 9.61
N PRO A 112 14.15 -8.01 9.14
CA PRO A 112 13.49 -8.44 7.91
C PRO A 112 14.06 -7.80 6.65
N GLU A 113 13.75 -8.36 5.48
CA GLU A 113 13.83 -7.62 4.21
C GLU A 113 12.77 -6.51 4.19
N ALA A 114 13.00 -5.43 3.45
CA ALA A 114 12.06 -4.30 3.43
C ALA A 114 10.69 -4.68 2.85
N GLY A 115 10.63 -5.73 2.04
CA GLY A 115 9.43 -6.27 1.42
C GLY A 115 8.65 -7.29 2.26
N ASP A 116 9.17 -7.71 3.42
CA ASP A 116 8.49 -8.69 4.26
C ASP A 116 7.27 -8.09 4.96
N LEU A 117 6.16 -8.82 4.90
CA LEU A 117 4.88 -8.42 5.48
C LEU A 117 4.27 -9.56 6.30
N PRO A 118 3.35 -9.25 7.22
CA PRO A 118 2.54 -10.28 7.87
C PRO A 118 1.67 -11.04 6.87
N ASP A 119 1.39 -12.29 7.18
CA ASP A 119 0.41 -13.10 6.43
C ASP A 119 -0.99 -12.50 6.47
N ILE A 120 -1.76 -12.77 5.42
CA ILE A 120 -3.20 -12.51 5.38
C ILE A 120 -4.00 -13.81 5.52
N PHE A 121 -5.22 -13.73 6.07
CA PHE A 121 -6.11 -14.87 6.19
C PHE A 121 -7.27 -14.78 5.21
N ALA A 122 -7.37 -15.75 4.29
CA ALA A 122 -8.50 -15.89 3.38
C ALA A 122 -9.58 -16.78 4.01
N PRO A 123 -10.83 -16.29 4.18
CA PRO A 123 -11.92 -17.09 4.72
C PRO A 123 -12.43 -18.10 3.68
N PRO A 124 -13.10 -19.18 4.11
CA PRO A 124 -13.63 -20.19 3.19
C PRO A 124 -14.77 -19.69 2.29
N VAL A 125 -15.43 -18.60 2.69
CA VAL A 125 -16.57 -17.99 1.99
C VAL A 125 -16.60 -16.48 2.20
N GLY A 126 -17.21 -15.76 1.25
CA GLY A 126 -17.43 -14.33 1.31
C GLY A 126 -16.29 -13.50 0.73
N ILE A 127 -16.55 -12.21 0.62
CA ILE A 127 -15.54 -11.19 0.34
C ILE A 127 -14.71 -10.95 1.61
N PHE A 128 -13.46 -10.56 1.46
CA PHE A 128 -12.63 -10.22 2.60
C PHE A 128 -11.61 -9.13 2.24
N GLY A 129 -11.03 -8.54 3.27
CA GLY A 129 -9.96 -7.55 3.15
C GLY A 129 -8.91 -7.75 4.22
N ALA A 130 -7.75 -7.16 4.00
CA ALA A 130 -6.66 -7.09 4.95
C ALA A 130 -6.06 -5.69 4.94
N GLU A 131 -5.55 -5.25 6.08
CA GLU A 131 -4.76 -4.03 6.19
C GLU A 131 -3.40 -4.36 6.78
N LEU A 132 -2.34 -3.97 6.07
CA LEU A 132 -0.96 -4.23 6.41
C LEU A 132 -0.22 -2.90 6.53
N PHE A 133 0.81 -2.84 7.37
CA PHE A 133 1.70 -1.70 7.46
C PHE A 133 3.12 -2.11 7.12
N ALA A 134 3.71 -1.43 6.14
CA ALA A 134 5.06 -1.67 5.64
C ALA A 134 6.00 -0.53 6.09
N PRO A 135 6.73 -0.68 7.22
CA PRO A 135 7.52 0.41 7.80
C PRO A 135 8.83 0.68 7.06
N HIS A 136 9.32 -0.28 6.26
CA HIS A 136 10.64 -0.22 5.64
C HIS A 136 10.63 0.22 4.17
N VAL A 137 9.47 0.68 3.68
CA VAL A 137 9.29 1.13 2.28
C VAL A 137 8.65 2.51 2.20
N THR A 138 8.78 3.14 1.03
CA THR A 138 8.14 4.41 0.67
C THR A 138 7.56 4.32 -0.74
N LEU A 139 6.46 5.02 -1.03
CA LEU A 139 5.92 5.16 -2.39
C LEU A 139 6.76 6.12 -3.26
N GLY A 140 7.82 6.71 -2.72
CA GLY A 140 8.74 7.55 -3.50
C GLY A 140 9.55 6.76 -4.53
N PRO A 141 10.14 7.47 -5.52
CA PRO A 141 11.03 6.87 -6.53
C PRO A 141 12.47 6.66 -6.00
N VAL A 142 12.80 7.18 -4.83
CA VAL A 142 14.12 7.09 -4.19
C VAL A 142 13.96 6.74 -2.71
N ALA A 143 14.98 6.13 -2.14
CA ALA A 143 14.99 5.79 -0.71
C ALA A 143 14.91 7.05 0.17
N VAL A 144 14.14 6.98 1.25
CA VAL A 144 13.97 8.05 2.24
C VAL A 144 14.04 7.45 3.64
N ASP A 145 14.86 7.99 4.52
CA ASP A 145 14.98 7.56 5.92
C ASP A 145 15.13 6.04 6.10
N HIS A 146 16.02 5.44 5.29
CA HIS A 146 16.27 3.99 5.22
C HIS A 146 15.09 3.14 4.72
N ARG A 147 14.02 3.76 4.19
CA ARG A 147 12.90 3.07 3.55
C ARG A 147 13.20 2.87 2.06
N ALA A 148 13.02 1.64 1.58
CA ALA A 148 13.25 1.30 0.19
C ALA A 148 12.15 1.86 -0.72
N PRO A 149 12.47 2.37 -1.94
CA PRO A 149 11.49 2.90 -2.86
C PRO A 149 10.65 1.78 -3.49
N LEU A 150 9.34 2.03 -3.66
CA LEU A 150 8.43 1.14 -4.38
C LEU A 150 8.10 1.62 -5.79
N LEU A 151 8.34 2.90 -6.10
CA LEU A 151 8.05 3.50 -7.41
C LEU A 151 9.32 4.01 -8.07
N ASP A 152 10.39 3.24 -7.99
CA ASP A 152 11.61 3.48 -8.74
C ASP A 152 11.42 3.21 -10.26
N ALA A 153 12.50 3.08 -11.02
CA ALA A 153 12.43 3.03 -12.49
C ALA A 153 11.63 1.85 -13.06
N ASP A 154 11.65 0.68 -12.41
CA ASP A 154 10.90 -0.52 -12.82
C ASP A 154 9.73 -0.86 -11.88
N GLY A 155 9.50 -0.03 -10.85
CA GLY A 155 8.42 -0.16 -9.90
C GLY A 155 8.57 -1.36 -8.98
N SER A 156 7.48 -1.74 -8.32
CA SER A 156 7.44 -2.88 -7.40
C SER A 156 6.17 -3.70 -7.60
N ALA A 157 6.08 -4.88 -7.01
CA ALA A 157 4.85 -5.67 -7.02
C ALA A 157 4.55 -6.20 -5.62
N LEU A 158 3.27 -6.21 -5.23
CA LEU A 158 2.82 -6.99 -4.10
C LEU A 158 2.51 -8.40 -4.60
N ILE A 159 3.12 -9.40 -3.97
CA ILE A 159 2.95 -10.83 -4.29
C ILE A 159 2.23 -11.50 -3.13
N ILE A 160 1.29 -12.41 -3.47
CA ILE A 160 0.62 -13.29 -2.52
C ILE A 160 1.02 -14.72 -2.86
N HIS A 161 1.34 -15.49 -1.83
CA HIS A 161 1.79 -16.87 -1.93
C HIS A 161 0.69 -17.88 -1.61
N ALA A 162 0.89 -19.15 -2.00
CA ALA A 162 -0.10 -20.21 -1.85
C ALA A 162 -0.29 -20.67 -0.39
N GLY A 163 0.71 -20.52 0.44
CA GLY A 163 0.70 -20.94 1.84
C GLY A 163 1.18 -19.83 2.77
N SER A 164 1.15 -20.11 4.07
CA SER A 164 1.68 -19.20 5.08
C SER A 164 3.20 -19.11 5.03
N ASP A 165 3.70 -17.95 5.41
CA ASP A 165 5.10 -17.67 5.67
C ASP A 165 5.42 -17.98 7.15
N ASP A 166 6.46 -18.78 7.43
CA ASP A 166 6.91 -19.04 8.79
C ASP A 166 7.71 -17.88 9.40
N GLN A 167 7.97 -16.85 8.62
CA GLN A 167 8.67 -15.61 8.98
C GLN A 167 10.13 -15.81 9.41
N ARG A 168 10.78 -16.88 8.95
CA ARG A 168 12.16 -17.26 9.34
C ARG A 168 12.94 -17.98 8.25
N SER A 169 12.32 -18.98 7.58
CA SER A 169 13.01 -19.85 6.64
C SER A 169 13.34 -19.13 5.34
N GLN A 170 14.57 -19.34 4.86
CA GLN A 170 15.01 -18.72 3.62
C GLN A 170 14.51 -19.50 2.39
N PRO A 171 14.23 -18.84 1.29
CA PRO A 171 14.21 -17.36 1.07
C PRO A 171 12.84 -16.71 1.24
N ILE A 172 11.77 -17.44 1.56
CA ILE A 172 10.36 -16.98 1.53
C ILE A 172 9.51 -17.63 2.62
N GLY A 173 10.09 -18.06 3.74
CA GLY A 173 9.34 -18.66 4.86
C GLY A 173 8.53 -19.91 4.52
N GLY A 174 8.90 -20.64 3.45
CA GLY A 174 8.12 -21.81 3.02
C GLY A 174 6.74 -21.47 2.42
N ALA A 175 6.44 -20.22 2.12
CA ALA A 175 5.12 -19.75 1.64
C ALA A 175 4.66 -20.35 0.29
N GLY A 176 5.56 -21.02 -0.43
CA GLY A 176 5.24 -21.74 -1.66
C GLY A 176 5.12 -20.85 -2.90
N PRO A 177 4.43 -21.32 -3.96
CA PRO A 177 4.35 -20.57 -5.21
C PRO A 177 3.59 -19.26 -5.08
N ARG A 178 3.93 -18.30 -5.95
CA ARG A 178 3.24 -17.03 -6.11
C ARG A 178 1.92 -17.26 -6.84
N ILE A 179 0.81 -16.82 -6.27
CA ILE A 179 -0.54 -17.07 -6.80
C ILE A 179 -1.29 -15.79 -7.18
N ALA A 180 -0.84 -14.64 -6.70
CA ALA A 180 -1.41 -13.36 -7.10
C ALA A 180 -0.36 -12.25 -7.07
N CYS A 181 -0.58 -11.23 -7.90
CA CYS A 181 0.35 -10.12 -8.11
C CYS A 181 -0.41 -8.81 -8.31
N ALA A 182 0.06 -7.74 -7.68
CA ALA A 182 -0.42 -6.38 -7.88
C ALA A 182 0.77 -5.47 -8.23
N ALA A 183 0.85 -5.01 -9.48
CA ALA A 183 1.96 -4.17 -9.93
C ALA A 183 1.79 -2.72 -9.48
N LEU A 184 2.85 -2.16 -8.89
CA LEU A 184 2.98 -0.76 -8.53
C LEU A 184 3.89 -0.09 -9.55
N ARG A 185 3.35 0.81 -10.35
CA ARG A 185 4.11 1.60 -11.33
C ARG A 185 3.61 3.03 -11.35
N THR A 186 4.48 3.99 -11.60
CA THR A 186 4.05 5.30 -12.05
C THR A 186 3.43 5.15 -13.44
N LEU A 187 2.23 5.69 -13.63
CA LEU A 187 1.65 5.77 -14.97
C LEU A 187 2.55 6.71 -15.82
N PRO A 188 2.81 6.34 -17.09
CA PRO A 188 3.60 7.16 -17.99
C PRO A 188 2.94 8.49 -18.31
#